data_131d367d15d71db80449de3ce064bc74
#
_entry.id   131d367d15d71db80449de3ce064bc74
#
_cell.length_a   1.000
_cell.length_b   1.000
_cell.length_c   1.000
_cell.angle_alpha   90.00
_cell.angle_beta   90.00
_cell.angle_gamma   90.00
#
_symmetry.space_group_name_H-M   'P 1'
#
loop_
_entity.id
_entity.type
_entity.pdbx_description
1 polymer ?
#
loop_
_entity_poly.entity_id
_entity_poly.type
_entity_poly.pdbx_seq_one_letter_code
_entity_poly.pdbx_strand_id
1 'polypeptide(L)'
;MTLDYYYGDQAEQFSFYRIPKVLFTDKRFKDISAEAKILYGLLLDRMSLSAKNGWLDQEGRVYIVYTVEDIMDALSCASQKAMKLLNELDEKCGLIERKRQGLGNPAIDFNIGINKRQRQSER
;
A
#
# COMPACT_ATOMS: atom_id res chain seq x y z
N MET A 1 -2.33 14.05 27.29
CA MET A 1 -1.41 12.98 26.87
C MET A 1 0.02 13.44 27.09
N THR A 2 0.78 12.66 27.83
CA THR A 2 2.19 12.94 28.09
C THR A 2 3.04 12.08 27.17
N LEU A 3 3.95 12.71 26.45
CA LEU A 3 4.87 12.00 25.57
C LEU A 3 6.25 11.92 26.23
N ASP A 4 6.80 10.73 26.28
CA ASP A 4 8.14 10.52 26.79
C ASP A 4 9.16 10.59 25.66
N TYR A 5 10.40 10.95 26.03
CA TYR A 5 11.49 10.92 25.07
C TYR A 5 11.96 9.49 24.84
N TYR A 6 12.48 9.23 23.67
CA TYR A 6 13.14 7.95 23.40
C TYR A 6 14.56 7.96 23.96
N TYR A 7 14.92 6.87 24.60
CA TYR A 7 16.24 6.69 25.16
C TYR A 7 16.88 5.43 24.57
N GLY A 8 18.06 5.60 24.00
CA GLY A 8 18.82 4.47 23.48
C GLY A 8 18.07 3.68 22.42
N ASP A 9 17.86 2.42 22.68
CA ASP A 9 17.26 1.49 21.72
C ASP A 9 15.74 1.38 21.80
N GLN A 10 15.09 2.24 22.56
CA GLN A 10 13.63 2.20 22.71
C GLN A 10 12.88 2.40 21.40
N ALA A 11 13.47 3.13 20.47
CA ALA A 11 12.84 3.36 19.17
C ALA A 11 12.64 2.05 18.40
N GLU A 12 13.43 1.03 18.65
CA GLU A 12 13.33 -0.27 17.99
C GLU A 12 12.13 -1.09 18.43
N GLN A 13 11.46 -0.69 19.50
CA GLN A 13 10.30 -1.40 20.02
C GLN A 13 9.04 -1.20 19.18
N PHE A 14 9.04 -0.22 18.28
CA PHE A 14 7.89 0.06 17.46
C PHE A 14 7.87 -0.79 16.19
N SER A 15 6.65 -1.13 15.76
CA SER A 15 6.46 -1.65 14.41
C SER A 15 6.38 -0.49 13.45
N PHE A 16 6.85 -0.68 12.24
CA PHE A 16 6.93 0.39 11.26
C PHE A 16 6.31 -0.04 9.94
N TYR A 17 5.66 0.91 9.29
CA TYR A 17 5.38 0.79 7.86
C TYR A 17 6.62 1.26 7.11
N ARG A 18 6.94 0.58 6.03
CA ARG A 18 8.11 0.93 5.22
C ARG A 18 7.65 1.50 3.88
N ILE A 19 8.18 2.64 3.54
CA ILE A 19 7.86 3.28 2.27
C ILE A 19 9.14 3.31 1.43
N PRO A 20 9.14 2.70 0.23
CA PRO A 20 10.35 2.68 -0.60
C PRO A 20 10.82 4.09 -0.96
N LYS A 21 12.09 4.33 -0.81
CA LYS A 21 12.68 5.63 -1.14
C LYS A 21 12.49 6.00 -2.60
N VAL A 22 12.41 5.01 -3.47
CA VAL A 22 12.23 5.22 -4.91
C VAL A 22 10.99 6.05 -5.23
N LEU A 23 9.97 5.98 -4.39
CA LEU A 23 8.75 6.78 -4.57
C LEU A 23 9.01 8.28 -4.43
N PHE A 24 10.12 8.64 -3.80
CA PHE A 24 10.48 10.05 -3.59
C PHE A 24 11.60 10.51 -4.53
N THR A 25 12.38 9.58 -5.07
CA THR A 25 13.57 9.91 -5.86
C THR A 25 13.39 9.71 -7.36
N ASP A 26 12.52 8.80 -7.76
CA ASP A 26 12.31 8.48 -9.18
C ASP A 26 11.27 9.42 -9.79
N LYS A 27 11.59 9.94 -10.96
CA LYS A 27 10.74 10.90 -11.66
C LYS A 27 9.38 10.33 -12.02
N ARG A 28 9.26 9.01 -12.19
CA ARG A 28 7.99 8.36 -12.52
C ARG A 28 6.93 8.56 -11.43
N PHE A 29 7.34 8.79 -10.21
CA PHE A 29 6.42 8.92 -9.07
C PHE A 29 6.31 10.35 -8.56
N LYS A 30 6.84 11.30 -9.31
CA LYS A 30 6.87 12.71 -8.91
C LYS A 30 5.46 13.28 -8.72
N ASP A 31 4.52 12.87 -9.55
CA ASP A 31 3.17 13.41 -9.55
C ASP A 31 2.21 12.68 -8.62
N ILE A 32 2.72 11.70 -7.89
CA ILE A 32 1.91 10.96 -6.92
C ILE A 32 1.92 11.71 -5.61
N SER A 33 0.75 11.83 -4.98
CA SER A 33 0.63 12.52 -3.70
C SER A 33 1.41 11.79 -2.59
N ALA A 34 1.80 12.54 -1.56
CA ALA A 34 2.44 11.95 -0.39
C ALA A 34 1.53 10.91 0.27
N GLU A 35 0.24 11.18 0.29
CA GLU A 35 -0.73 10.26 0.88
C GLU A 35 -0.82 8.94 0.12
N ALA A 36 -0.73 8.98 -1.22
CA ALA A 36 -0.69 7.76 -2.02
C ALA A 36 0.57 6.95 -1.72
N LYS A 37 1.70 7.61 -1.50
CA LYS A 37 2.94 6.93 -1.11
C LYS A 37 2.81 6.26 0.25
N ILE A 38 2.15 6.91 1.19
CA ILE A 38 1.86 6.34 2.50
C ILE A 38 0.96 5.10 2.34
N LEU A 39 -0.10 5.22 1.54
CA LEU A 39 -0.97 4.09 1.27
C LEU A 39 -0.18 2.91 0.72
N TYR A 40 0.74 3.16 -0.20
CA TYR A 40 1.56 2.10 -0.76
C TYR A 40 2.37 1.37 0.33
N GLY A 41 2.88 2.10 1.31
CA GLY A 41 3.57 1.51 2.45
C GLY A 41 2.66 0.58 3.25
N LEU A 42 1.40 0.96 3.45
CA LEU A 42 0.42 0.11 4.13
C LEU A 42 0.14 -1.16 3.33
N LEU A 43 0.04 -1.02 2.01
CA LEU A 43 -0.20 -2.17 1.14
C LEU A 43 0.97 -3.16 1.13
N LEU A 44 2.20 -2.64 1.18
CA LEU A 44 3.38 -3.50 1.28
C LEU A 44 3.40 -4.30 2.57
N ASP A 45 2.98 -3.69 3.66
CA ASP A 45 2.89 -4.37 4.95
C ASP A 45 1.87 -5.52 4.87
N ARG A 46 0.72 -5.26 4.27
CA ARG A 46 -0.31 -6.29 4.10
C ARG A 46 0.18 -7.40 3.17
N MET A 47 0.93 -7.06 2.14
CA MET A 47 1.51 -8.04 1.23
C MET A 47 2.44 -9.01 1.97
N SER A 48 3.23 -8.49 2.89
CA SER A 48 4.13 -9.32 3.69
C SER A 48 3.34 -10.36 4.48
N LEU A 49 2.21 -9.96 5.07
CA LEU A 49 1.35 -10.88 5.80
C LEU A 49 0.69 -11.91 4.86
N SER A 50 0.24 -11.48 3.70
CA SER A 50 -0.38 -12.36 2.72
C SER A 50 0.59 -13.42 2.23
N ALA A 51 1.84 -13.05 2.00
CA ALA A 51 2.86 -13.99 1.58
C ALA A 51 3.09 -15.06 2.65
N LYS A 52 3.11 -14.68 3.92
CA LYS A 52 3.26 -15.61 5.02
C LYS A 52 2.08 -16.56 5.13
N ASN A 53 0.88 -16.11 4.77
CA ASN A 53 -0.33 -16.92 4.81
C ASN A 53 -0.54 -17.74 3.54
N GLY A 54 0.33 -17.61 2.56
CA GLY A 54 0.24 -18.34 1.32
C GLY A 54 -0.87 -17.87 0.40
N TRP A 55 -1.26 -16.62 0.47
CA TRP A 55 -2.30 -16.05 -0.39
C TRP A 55 -1.71 -15.74 -1.77
N LEU A 56 -1.83 -16.71 -2.66
CA LEU A 56 -1.30 -16.63 -4.01
C LEU A 56 -2.41 -16.77 -5.02
N ASP A 57 -2.29 -16.08 -6.15
CA ASP A 57 -3.23 -16.24 -7.26
C ASP A 57 -2.84 -17.47 -8.09
N GLN A 58 -3.57 -17.71 -9.18
CA GLN A 58 -3.34 -18.87 -10.05
C GLN A 58 -1.96 -18.88 -10.67
N GLU A 59 -1.34 -17.71 -10.79
CA GLU A 59 0.00 -17.59 -11.37
C GLU A 59 1.10 -17.55 -10.33
N GLY A 60 0.77 -17.79 -9.07
CA GLY A 60 1.73 -17.79 -7.98
C GLY A 60 2.10 -16.41 -7.46
N ARG A 61 1.37 -15.36 -7.85
CA ARG A 61 1.65 -14.01 -7.39
C ARG A 61 0.94 -13.74 -6.08
N VAL A 62 1.62 -13.02 -5.19
CA VAL A 62 1.03 -12.62 -3.91
C VAL A 62 -0.05 -11.57 -4.17
N TYR A 63 -1.21 -11.78 -3.59
CA TYR A 63 -2.28 -10.79 -3.64
C TYR A 63 -2.71 -10.42 -2.24
N ILE A 64 -3.35 -9.26 -2.11
CA ILE A 64 -3.92 -8.83 -0.84
C ILE A 64 -5.37 -8.44 -1.06
N VAL A 65 -6.14 -8.58 0.00
CA VAL A 65 -7.51 -8.09 0.06
C VAL A 65 -7.50 -6.88 0.99
N TYR A 66 -7.87 -5.72 0.46
CA TYR A 66 -7.84 -4.47 1.20
C TYR A 66 -8.96 -3.60 0.69
N THR A 67 -9.91 -3.29 1.55
CA THR A 67 -11.11 -2.59 1.12
C THR A 67 -10.95 -1.07 1.19
N VAL A 68 -11.85 -0.37 0.50
CA VAL A 68 -11.91 1.09 0.62
C VAL A 68 -12.11 1.49 2.09
N GLU A 69 -12.93 0.72 2.82
CA GLU A 69 -13.16 0.99 4.23
C GLU A 69 -11.89 0.85 5.06
N ASP A 70 -11.07 -0.15 4.75
CA ASP A 70 -9.78 -0.31 5.42
C ASP A 70 -8.89 0.92 5.22
N ILE A 71 -8.89 1.47 4.02
CA ILE A 71 -8.12 2.67 3.71
C ILE A 71 -8.66 3.87 4.46
N MET A 72 -9.98 4.02 4.47
CA MET A 72 -10.63 5.12 5.19
C MET A 72 -10.27 5.10 6.67
N ASP A 73 -10.27 3.92 7.27
CA ASP A 73 -9.92 3.76 8.68
C ASP A 73 -8.44 4.05 8.92
N ALA A 74 -7.58 3.51 8.07
CA ALA A 74 -6.13 3.64 8.26
C ALA A 74 -5.64 5.07 8.07
N LEU A 75 -6.21 5.79 7.10
CA LEU A 75 -5.77 7.13 6.74
C LEU A 75 -6.69 8.22 7.24
N SER A 76 -7.75 7.85 7.96
CA SER A 76 -8.75 8.80 8.49
C SER A 76 -9.28 9.72 7.39
N CYS A 77 -9.72 9.12 6.29
CA CYS A 77 -10.22 9.87 5.14
C CYS A 77 -11.57 9.34 4.68
N ALA A 78 -12.24 10.11 3.84
CA ALA A 78 -13.51 9.71 3.24
C ALA A 78 -13.28 8.78 2.04
N SER A 79 -14.36 8.13 1.60
CA SER A 79 -14.28 7.16 0.50
C SER A 79 -13.77 7.77 -0.81
N GLN A 80 -14.14 9.01 -1.10
CA GLN A 80 -13.68 9.68 -2.32
C GLN A 80 -12.17 9.82 -2.34
N LYS A 81 -11.58 10.19 -1.22
CA LYS A 81 -10.14 10.33 -1.11
C LYS A 81 -9.45 8.97 -1.21
N ALA A 82 -10.01 7.94 -0.54
CA ALA A 82 -9.46 6.60 -0.63
C ALA A 82 -9.43 6.11 -2.08
N MET A 83 -10.51 6.32 -2.83
CA MET A 83 -10.56 5.95 -4.23
C MET A 83 -9.56 6.73 -5.07
N LYS A 84 -9.41 8.02 -4.79
CA LYS A 84 -8.45 8.86 -5.49
C LYS A 84 -7.03 8.35 -5.30
N LEU A 85 -6.67 7.98 -4.07
CA LEU A 85 -5.34 7.48 -3.77
C LEU A 85 -5.07 6.14 -4.46
N LEU A 86 -6.07 5.26 -4.49
CA LEU A 86 -5.95 4.00 -5.22
C LEU A 86 -5.77 4.24 -6.72
N ASN A 87 -6.50 5.19 -7.27
CA ASN A 87 -6.37 5.54 -8.68
C ASN A 87 -4.97 6.07 -9.00
N GLU A 88 -4.38 6.84 -8.11
CA GLU A 88 -3.01 7.31 -8.30
C GLU A 88 -2.03 6.14 -8.39
N LEU A 89 -2.18 5.15 -7.52
CA LEU A 89 -1.28 4.00 -7.50
C LEU A 89 -1.51 3.05 -8.67
N ASP A 90 -2.75 2.91 -9.11
CA ASP A 90 -3.12 2.00 -10.18
C ASP A 90 -2.98 2.66 -11.56
N GLU A 91 -3.78 3.66 -11.81
CA GLU A 91 -3.89 4.25 -13.16
C GLU A 91 -2.76 5.21 -13.49
N LYS A 92 -2.29 5.96 -12.51
CA LYS A 92 -1.31 7.01 -12.77
C LYS A 92 0.11 6.49 -12.89
N CYS A 93 0.48 5.51 -12.07
CA CYS A 93 1.85 5.01 -12.07
C CYS A 93 1.99 3.50 -12.19
N GLY A 94 0.89 2.74 -12.07
CA GLY A 94 0.94 1.30 -12.25
C GLY A 94 1.68 0.52 -11.18
N LEU A 95 1.77 1.05 -9.97
CA LEU A 95 2.39 0.33 -8.86
C LEU A 95 1.53 -0.80 -8.34
N ILE A 96 0.23 -0.68 -8.48
CA ILE A 96 -0.73 -1.71 -8.08
C ILE A 96 -1.63 -2.06 -9.24
N GLU A 97 -2.28 -3.20 -9.15
CA GLU A 97 -3.30 -3.63 -10.10
C GLU A 97 -4.51 -4.09 -9.31
N ARG A 98 -5.64 -3.44 -9.54
CA ARG A 98 -6.88 -3.78 -8.86
C ARG A 98 -7.68 -4.76 -9.71
N LYS A 99 -8.20 -5.80 -9.05
CA LYS A 99 -9.12 -6.74 -9.69
C LYS A 99 -10.37 -6.84 -8.84
N ARG A 100 -11.53 -6.72 -9.48
CA ARG A 100 -12.80 -6.95 -8.81
C ARG A 100 -12.97 -8.42 -8.53
N GLN A 101 -13.32 -8.75 -7.30
CA GLN A 101 -13.70 -10.09 -6.93
C GLN A 101 -15.22 -10.14 -6.76
N GLY A 102 -15.87 -10.91 -7.62
CA GLY A 102 -17.29 -11.18 -7.50
C GLY A 102 -18.19 -10.09 -8.06
N LEU A 103 -19.33 -10.55 -8.54
CA LEU A 103 -20.36 -9.70 -9.11
C LEU A 103 -21.24 -9.13 -8.01
N GLY A 104 -21.45 -7.82 -8.07
CA GLY A 104 -22.45 -7.18 -7.22
C GLY A 104 -22.04 -6.92 -5.79
N ASN A 105 -20.78 -7.06 -5.45
CA ASN A 105 -20.31 -6.76 -4.10
C ASN A 105 -19.89 -5.28 -4.03
N PRO A 106 -20.60 -4.45 -3.24
CA PRO A 106 -20.25 -3.03 -3.12
C PRO A 106 -18.93 -2.81 -2.38
N ALA A 107 -18.49 -3.80 -1.59
CA ALA A 107 -17.16 -3.76 -1.01
C ALA A 107 -16.18 -4.16 -2.09
N ILE A 108 -15.35 -3.23 -2.50
CA ILE A 108 -14.38 -3.50 -3.55
C ILE A 108 -13.18 -4.19 -2.92
N ASP A 109 -13.08 -5.48 -3.15
CA ASP A 109 -11.90 -6.24 -2.76
C ASP A 109 -10.87 -6.10 -3.86
N PHE A 110 -9.69 -5.67 -3.48
CA PHE A 110 -8.61 -5.47 -4.43
C PHE A 110 -7.60 -6.60 -4.33
N ASN A 111 -7.33 -7.25 -5.46
CA ASN A 111 -6.10 -8.02 -5.60
C ASN A 111 -5.04 -7.03 -6.03
N ILE A 112 -4.13 -6.71 -5.13
CA ILE A 112 -3.11 -5.74 -5.42
C ILE A 112 -1.82 -6.47 -5.71
N GLY A 113 -1.44 -6.45 -6.99
CA GLY A 113 -0.14 -6.93 -7.41
C GLY A 113 0.86 -5.79 -7.33
N ILE A 114 2.03 -6.06 -6.80
CA ILE A 114 3.06 -5.05 -6.71
C ILE A 114 3.98 -5.19 -7.91
N ASN A 115 4.11 -4.10 -8.65
CA ASN A 115 4.85 -4.07 -9.90
C ASN A 115 6.34 -4.19 -9.64
N LYS A 116 6.99 -5.21 -10.22
CA LYS A 116 8.41 -5.45 -10.03
C LYS A 116 9.32 -4.38 -10.66
N ARG A 117 8.78 -3.54 -11.52
CA ARG A 117 9.57 -2.48 -12.16
C ARG A 117 10.24 -1.54 -11.16
N GLN A 118 9.71 -1.49 -9.95
CA GLN A 118 10.29 -0.66 -8.89
C GLN A 118 11.72 -1.04 -8.55
N ARG A 119 12.04 -2.34 -8.61
CA ARG A 119 13.37 -2.82 -8.24
C ARG A 119 14.47 -2.30 -9.14
N GLN A 120 14.15 -2.00 -10.38
CA GLN A 120 15.13 -1.49 -11.32
C GLN A 120 15.52 -0.04 -11.03
N SER A 121 14.65 0.69 -10.37
CA SER A 121 14.87 2.10 -10.06
C SER A 121 15.68 2.32 -8.79
N GLU A 122 15.90 1.30 -8.01
CA GLU A 122 16.63 1.39 -6.74
C GLU A 122 18.14 1.23 -6.90
N ARG A 123 18.60 0.97 -8.09
CA ARG A 123 20.02 0.80 -8.37
C ARG A 123 20.71 2.13 -8.57
#